data_a29e54722f8bb8ea9456e0fd9f0fd7d0
#
_entry.id   a29e54722f8bb8ea9456e0fd9f0fd7d0
#
_cell.length_a   1.000
_cell.length_b   1.000
_cell.length_c   1.000
_cell.angle_alpha   90.00
_cell.angle_beta   90.00
_cell.angle_gamma   90.00
#
_symmetry.space_group_name_H-M   'P 1'
#
loop_
_entity.id
_entity.type
_entity.pdbx_description
1 polymer ?
#
loop_
_entity_poly.entity_id
_entity_poly.type
_entity_poly.pdbx_seq_one_letter_code
_entity_poly.pdbx_strand_id
1 'polypeptide(L)'
;MTFRLFISLCLTLLLPLPALAWDATSHRLSAYVAWEALTPAHRNRLLQILEKHPRYEQDFLDQMPVNVMVSDEDTKGRWLLGQAAVWPDLARSFEEEDRIRYNRPDWHWIDGTWMRGDALQGNVYVGVDPLPSIHGEAQGPLEHEEDVHNVVQGIEYNAGVLENPASSPAARAVALCWLLHLVGDIHQPLHTGALVSSGLFPEGDRGGNGIPTRFGNLHSTWDGALRNQPFDDTLRRMNSALRQTSPGMIDMNVDTWLQESRQVMQEFVYTDEIKAAVLRSERRRTSLPTFALDDDYLGTMQAISEDRISHAGTRLYLALRRILNTP
;
A
#
# COMPACT_ATOMS: atom_id res chain seq x y z
N MET A 1 52.59 -34.44 -7.64
CA MET A 1 51.14 -34.40 -7.62
C MET A 1 50.68 -33.19 -6.83
N THR A 2 50.38 -32.09 -7.52
CA THR A 2 49.94 -30.84 -6.91
C THR A 2 48.41 -30.75 -7.01
N PHE A 3 47.71 -30.85 -5.88
CA PHE A 3 46.28 -30.71 -5.77
C PHE A 3 45.93 -29.21 -5.86
N ARG A 4 45.30 -28.80 -6.95
CA ARG A 4 44.72 -27.47 -7.10
C ARG A 4 43.30 -27.47 -6.49
N LEU A 5 43.16 -26.80 -5.34
CA LEU A 5 41.88 -26.53 -4.71
C LEU A 5 41.14 -25.45 -5.54
N PHE A 6 40.03 -25.82 -6.21
CA PHE A 6 39.12 -24.86 -6.80
C PHE A 6 38.15 -24.38 -5.70
N ILE A 7 38.36 -23.14 -5.23
CA ILE A 7 37.41 -22.46 -4.39
C ILE A 7 36.35 -21.86 -5.33
N SER A 8 35.18 -22.48 -5.35
CA SER A 8 34.00 -21.95 -6.04
C SER A 8 33.39 -20.84 -5.19
N LEU A 9 33.62 -19.59 -5.59
CA LEU A 9 33.03 -18.42 -4.94
C LEU A 9 31.58 -18.33 -5.39
N CYS A 10 30.65 -18.84 -4.59
CA CYS A 10 29.21 -18.60 -4.77
C CYS A 10 28.94 -17.13 -4.48
N LEU A 11 28.88 -16.32 -5.53
CA LEU A 11 28.39 -14.94 -5.49
C LEU A 11 26.86 -15.03 -5.32
N THR A 12 26.36 -15.03 -4.11
CA THR A 12 24.92 -14.82 -3.85
C THR A 12 24.60 -13.39 -4.27
N LEU A 13 24.01 -13.25 -5.45
CA LEU A 13 23.33 -12.03 -5.86
C LEU A 13 22.20 -11.80 -4.85
N LEU A 14 22.43 -10.90 -3.91
CA LEU A 14 21.35 -10.27 -3.13
C LEU A 14 20.55 -9.41 -4.09
N LEU A 15 19.58 -10.03 -4.77
CA LEU A 15 18.55 -9.28 -5.46
C LEU A 15 17.82 -8.45 -4.39
N PRO A 16 17.69 -7.14 -4.58
CA PRO A 16 16.87 -6.34 -3.67
C PRO A 16 15.46 -6.93 -3.69
N LEU A 17 14.98 -7.35 -2.53
CA LEU A 17 13.58 -7.73 -2.39
C LEU A 17 12.74 -6.55 -2.84
N PRO A 18 11.72 -6.76 -3.68
CA PRO A 18 10.82 -5.69 -4.08
C PRO A 18 10.22 -5.08 -2.82
N ALA A 19 10.16 -3.75 -2.77
CA ALA A 19 9.42 -3.05 -1.73
C ALA A 19 7.98 -3.58 -1.76
N LEU A 20 7.54 -4.10 -0.65
CA LEU A 20 6.15 -4.47 -0.44
C LEU A 20 5.40 -3.17 -0.09
N ALA A 21 4.16 -3.06 -0.47
CA ALA A 21 3.18 -2.13 0.07
C ALA A 21 3.10 -2.27 1.61
N TRP A 22 2.22 -1.54 2.30
CA TRP A 22 1.92 -1.90 3.68
C TRP A 22 2.01 -3.41 3.86
N ASP A 23 2.66 -3.89 4.90
CA ASP A 23 2.76 -5.34 5.08
C ASP A 23 1.37 -5.99 5.26
N ALA A 24 1.33 -7.31 5.15
CA ALA A 24 0.08 -8.07 5.26
C ALA A 24 -0.70 -7.78 6.55
N THR A 25 -0.02 -7.38 7.64
CA THR A 25 -0.67 -7.00 8.92
C THR A 25 -1.51 -5.76 8.73
N SER A 26 -0.95 -4.74 8.11
CA SER A 26 -1.58 -3.44 7.92
C SER A 26 -2.75 -3.50 6.93
N HIS A 27 -2.61 -4.22 5.81
CA HIS A 27 -3.72 -4.46 4.88
C HIS A 27 -4.86 -5.26 5.54
N ARG A 28 -4.54 -6.26 6.37
CA ARG A 28 -5.58 -6.98 7.12
C ARG A 28 -6.28 -6.08 8.14
N LEU A 29 -5.56 -5.21 8.83
CA LEU A 29 -6.14 -4.27 9.80
C LEU A 29 -7.13 -3.33 9.13
N SER A 30 -6.78 -2.71 7.99
CA SER A 30 -7.71 -1.83 7.26
C SER A 30 -8.98 -2.55 6.81
N ALA A 31 -8.84 -3.77 6.28
CA ALA A 31 -9.99 -4.60 5.89
C ALA A 31 -10.85 -5.01 7.09
N TYR A 32 -10.24 -5.30 8.25
CA TYR A 32 -10.98 -5.69 9.46
C TYR A 32 -11.72 -4.51 10.09
N VAL A 33 -11.14 -3.30 10.06
CA VAL A 33 -11.86 -2.07 10.46
C VAL A 33 -13.12 -1.89 9.60
N ALA A 34 -13.01 -2.07 8.29
CA ALA A 34 -14.16 -2.02 7.39
C ALA A 34 -15.18 -3.13 7.70
N TRP A 35 -14.72 -4.36 7.90
CA TRP A 35 -15.57 -5.51 8.24
C TRP A 35 -16.42 -5.25 9.48
N GLU A 36 -15.82 -4.79 10.58
CA GLU A 36 -16.50 -4.53 11.84
C GLU A 36 -17.61 -3.48 11.73
N ALA A 37 -17.47 -2.52 10.81
CA ALA A 37 -18.46 -1.47 10.57
C ALA A 37 -19.61 -1.89 9.62
N LEU A 38 -19.41 -2.93 8.81
CA LEU A 38 -20.39 -3.42 7.83
C LEU A 38 -21.53 -4.23 8.50
N THR A 39 -22.74 -4.11 7.95
CA THR A 39 -23.86 -4.95 8.37
C THR A 39 -23.64 -6.41 7.94
N PRO A 40 -24.28 -7.39 8.61
CA PRO A 40 -24.22 -8.79 8.19
C PRO A 40 -24.65 -9.01 6.72
N ALA A 41 -25.62 -8.25 6.23
CA ALA A 41 -26.07 -8.32 4.83
C ALA A 41 -24.97 -7.85 3.86
N HIS A 42 -24.27 -6.76 4.19
CA HIS A 42 -23.15 -6.29 3.39
C HIS A 42 -21.96 -7.26 3.41
N ARG A 43 -21.62 -7.82 4.59
CA ARG A 43 -20.58 -8.84 4.74
C ARG A 43 -20.86 -10.04 3.83
N ASN A 44 -22.06 -10.58 3.88
CA ASN A 44 -22.48 -11.70 3.04
C ASN A 44 -22.38 -11.37 1.55
N ARG A 45 -22.80 -10.18 1.13
CA ARG A 45 -22.70 -9.77 -0.28
C ARG A 45 -21.25 -9.64 -0.76
N LEU A 46 -20.33 -9.15 0.09
CA LEU A 46 -18.90 -9.12 -0.21
C LEU A 46 -18.31 -10.52 -0.39
N LEU A 47 -18.66 -11.44 0.49
CA LEU A 47 -18.20 -12.84 0.38
C LEU A 47 -18.73 -13.49 -0.91
N GLN A 48 -20.00 -13.26 -1.28
CA GLN A 48 -20.56 -13.74 -2.55
C GLN A 48 -19.82 -13.19 -3.78
N ILE A 49 -19.35 -11.94 -3.73
CA ILE A 49 -18.49 -11.38 -4.78
C ILE A 49 -17.15 -12.10 -4.78
N LEU A 50 -16.51 -12.24 -3.63
CA LEU A 50 -15.19 -12.83 -3.49
C LEU A 50 -15.15 -14.31 -3.91
N GLU A 51 -16.22 -15.08 -3.66
CA GLU A 51 -16.37 -16.47 -4.11
C GLU A 51 -16.26 -16.64 -5.64
N LYS A 52 -16.43 -15.58 -6.42
CA LYS A 52 -16.27 -15.59 -7.88
C LYS A 52 -14.84 -15.32 -8.34
N HIS A 53 -13.92 -15.13 -7.40
CA HIS A 53 -12.53 -14.90 -7.73
C HIS A 53 -11.92 -16.12 -8.45
N PRO A 54 -11.23 -15.92 -9.60
CA PRO A 54 -10.70 -17.04 -10.41
C PRO A 54 -9.75 -18.00 -9.64
N ARG A 55 -9.11 -17.48 -8.59
CA ARG A 55 -8.17 -18.23 -7.75
C ARG A 55 -8.70 -18.40 -6.32
N TYR A 56 -10.05 -18.44 -6.14
CA TYR A 56 -10.67 -18.46 -4.82
C TYR A 56 -10.24 -19.66 -3.97
N GLU A 57 -10.24 -20.86 -4.55
CA GLU A 57 -9.88 -22.06 -3.83
C GLU A 57 -8.41 -22.00 -3.39
N GLN A 58 -7.48 -21.79 -4.32
CA GLN A 58 -6.05 -21.89 -4.05
C GLN A 58 -5.46 -20.70 -3.24
N ASP A 59 -5.98 -19.49 -3.41
CA ASP A 59 -5.40 -18.29 -2.76
C ASP A 59 -6.15 -17.86 -1.50
N PHE A 60 -7.36 -18.42 -1.28
CA PHE A 60 -8.18 -18.09 -0.11
C PHE A 60 -8.48 -19.35 0.71
N LEU A 61 -9.20 -20.32 0.19
CA LEU A 61 -9.61 -21.47 0.99
C LEU A 61 -8.42 -22.32 1.44
N ASP A 62 -7.51 -22.66 0.52
CA ASP A 62 -6.32 -23.47 0.82
C ASP A 62 -5.31 -22.73 1.72
N GLN A 63 -5.38 -21.39 1.75
CA GLN A 63 -4.51 -20.55 2.60
C GLN A 63 -5.10 -20.27 3.98
N MET A 64 -6.35 -20.71 4.23
CA MET A 64 -7.02 -20.43 5.50
C MET A 64 -6.37 -21.23 6.65
N PRO A 65 -5.91 -20.54 7.72
CA PRO A 65 -5.34 -21.25 8.88
C PRO A 65 -6.36 -22.17 9.54
N VAL A 66 -5.90 -23.32 10.04
CA VAL A 66 -6.76 -24.33 10.64
C VAL A 66 -7.63 -23.78 11.78
N ASN A 67 -7.07 -22.92 12.63
CA ASN A 67 -7.82 -22.27 13.72
C ASN A 67 -8.94 -21.34 13.21
N VAL A 68 -8.77 -20.72 12.03
CA VAL A 68 -9.83 -19.93 11.38
C VAL A 68 -10.85 -20.86 10.72
N MET A 69 -10.38 -21.93 10.05
CA MET A 69 -11.23 -22.89 9.36
C MET A 69 -12.26 -23.55 10.31
N VAL A 70 -11.90 -23.75 11.57
CA VAL A 70 -12.81 -24.34 12.58
C VAL A 70 -13.56 -23.32 13.42
N SER A 71 -13.42 -22.03 13.13
CA SER A 71 -14.12 -20.94 13.83
C SER A 71 -15.54 -20.71 13.28
N ASP A 72 -16.23 -19.70 13.83
CA ASP A 72 -17.53 -19.25 13.32
C ASP A 72 -17.44 -18.58 11.95
N GLU A 73 -18.57 -18.43 11.26
CA GLU A 73 -18.64 -17.89 9.91
C GLU A 73 -18.22 -16.42 9.83
N ASP A 74 -18.43 -15.61 10.89
CA ASP A 74 -17.99 -14.22 10.92
C ASP A 74 -16.47 -14.12 10.97
N THR A 75 -15.81 -14.94 11.78
CA THR A 75 -14.35 -15.03 11.85
C THR A 75 -13.74 -15.48 10.51
N LYS A 76 -14.34 -16.49 9.86
CA LYS A 76 -13.93 -16.92 8.51
C LYS A 76 -14.08 -15.80 7.48
N GLY A 77 -15.25 -15.15 7.47
CA GLY A 77 -15.53 -14.06 6.54
C GLY A 77 -14.59 -12.87 6.73
N ARG A 78 -14.31 -12.49 7.97
CA ARG A 78 -13.34 -11.45 8.30
C ARG A 78 -11.94 -11.81 7.78
N TRP A 79 -11.51 -13.06 7.98
CA TRP A 79 -10.22 -13.53 7.48
C TRP A 79 -10.15 -13.50 5.95
N LEU A 80 -11.22 -13.93 5.26
CA LEU A 80 -11.31 -13.90 3.80
C LEU A 80 -11.19 -12.47 3.25
N LEU A 81 -11.85 -11.49 3.88
CA LEU A 81 -11.73 -10.10 3.46
C LEU A 81 -10.31 -9.56 3.70
N GLY A 82 -9.68 -9.92 4.82
CA GLY A 82 -8.28 -9.59 5.08
C GLY A 82 -7.32 -10.24 4.09
N GLN A 83 -7.57 -11.48 3.68
CA GLN A 83 -6.79 -12.16 2.65
C GLN A 83 -6.98 -11.47 1.28
N ALA A 84 -8.18 -11.01 0.97
CA ALA A 84 -8.45 -10.24 -0.25
C ALA A 84 -7.67 -8.92 -0.29
N ALA A 85 -7.52 -8.25 0.85
CA ALA A 85 -6.71 -7.03 0.94
C ALA A 85 -5.20 -7.28 0.75
N VAL A 86 -4.71 -8.48 1.02
CA VAL A 86 -3.28 -8.85 0.82
C VAL A 86 -3.04 -9.43 -0.57
N TRP A 87 -4.07 -9.94 -1.23
CA TRP A 87 -3.95 -10.74 -2.45
C TRP A 87 -3.17 -10.05 -3.60
N PRO A 88 -3.30 -8.73 -3.86
CA PRO A 88 -2.51 -8.06 -4.89
C PRO A 88 -0.99 -8.18 -4.70
N ASP A 89 -0.51 -8.16 -3.48
CA ASP A 89 0.91 -8.38 -3.19
C ASP A 89 1.35 -9.83 -3.45
N LEU A 90 0.47 -10.80 -3.21
CA LEU A 90 0.76 -12.21 -3.51
C LEU A 90 0.92 -12.42 -5.02
N ALA A 91 0.18 -11.66 -5.84
CA ALA A 91 0.22 -11.76 -7.29
C ALA A 91 1.62 -11.50 -7.89
N ARG A 92 2.50 -10.78 -7.18
CA ARG A 92 3.90 -10.55 -7.55
C ARG A 92 4.72 -11.84 -7.63
N SER A 93 4.36 -12.83 -6.82
CA SER A 93 5.07 -14.11 -6.70
C SER A 93 4.38 -15.28 -7.43
N PHE A 94 3.31 -15.01 -8.18
CA PHE A 94 2.63 -16.05 -8.95
C PHE A 94 3.49 -16.55 -10.12
N GLU A 95 3.17 -17.75 -10.60
CA GLU A 95 3.73 -18.27 -11.85
C GLU A 95 3.50 -17.29 -13.02
N GLU A 96 4.34 -17.36 -14.04
CA GLU A 96 4.46 -16.32 -15.06
C GLU A 96 3.12 -15.93 -15.69
N GLU A 97 2.26 -16.89 -16.05
CA GLU A 97 0.96 -16.62 -16.67
C GLU A 97 0.03 -15.82 -15.75
N ASP A 98 -0.14 -16.26 -14.50
CA ASP A 98 -0.97 -15.57 -13.51
C ASP A 98 -0.34 -14.26 -13.04
N ARG A 99 0.98 -14.19 -12.97
CA ARG A 99 1.70 -12.95 -12.65
C ARG A 99 1.47 -11.88 -13.71
N ILE A 100 1.55 -12.21 -14.99
CA ILE A 100 1.24 -11.28 -16.10
C ILE A 100 -0.23 -10.84 -16.01
N ARG A 101 -1.11 -11.77 -15.65
CA ARG A 101 -2.54 -11.53 -15.62
C ARG A 101 -2.98 -10.65 -14.43
N TYR A 102 -2.35 -10.77 -13.27
CA TYR A 102 -2.86 -10.19 -12.02
C TYR A 102 -1.93 -9.20 -11.34
N ASN A 103 -0.62 -9.20 -11.63
CA ASN A 103 0.31 -8.26 -11.02
C ASN A 103 0.30 -6.92 -11.75
N ARG A 104 0.08 -5.85 -10.99
CA ARG A 104 0.03 -4.46 -11.49
C ARG A 104 0.96 -3.59 -10.65
N PRO A 105 2.29 -3.66 -10.85
CA PRO A 105 3.26 -3.00 -9.97
C PRO A 105 3.06 -1.48 -9.90
N ASP A 106 2.63 -0.84 -10.97
CA ASP A 106 2.46 0.62 -11.02
C ASP A 106 1.22 1.11 -10.27
N TRP A 107 0.28 0.23 -9.98
CA TRP A 107 -0.94 0.62 -9.26
C TRP A 107 -0.71 0.93 -7.79
N HIS A 108 0.34 0.40 -7.18
CA HIS A 108 0.57 0.47 -5.73
C HIS A 108 0.99 1.86 -5.23
N TRP A 109 1.43 2.75 -6.12
CA TRP A 109 2.06 4.02 -5.74
C TRP A 109 1.86 5.12 -6.78
N ILE A 110 2.21 6.34 -6.39
CA ILE A 110 2.31 7.49 -7.28
C ILE A 110 3.54 8.31 -6.88
N ASP A 111 4.57 8.30 -7.72
CA ASP A 111 5.81 9.02 -7.47
C ASP A 111 5.73 10.46 -7.96
N GLY A 112 6.37 11.34 -7.20
CA GLY A 112 6.53 12.73 -7.57
C GLY A 112 7.92 13.01 -8.09
N THR A 113 8.01 13.39 -9.35
CA THR A 113 9.30 13.76 -9.98
C THR A 113 9.33 15.18 -10.52
N TRP A 114 8.25 15.93 -10.45
CA TRP A 114 8.12 17.26 -11.02
C TRP A 114 9.01 18.33 -10.36
N MET A 115 9.47 18.11 -9.13
CA MET A 115 10.36 19.02 -8.40
C MET A 115 11.85 18.86 -8.73
N ARG A 116 12.18 18.15 -9.81
CA ARG A 116 13.57 17.99 -10.31
C ARG A 116 14.30 19.31 -10.49
N GLY A 117 13.59 20.39 -10.80
CA GLY A 117 14.17 21.72 -10.95
C GLY A 117 14.91 22.20 -9.71
N ASP A 118 14.37 21.96 -8.52
CA ASP A 118 15.01 22.31 -7.25
C ASP A 118 16.21 21.43 -6.95
N ALA A 119 16.14 20.13 -7.24
CA ALA A 119 17.25 19.20 -7.12
C ALA A 119 18.40 19.58 -8.08
N LEU A 120 18.10 19.97 -9.31
CA LEU A 120 19.10 20.47 -10.27
C LEU A 120 19.81 21.74 -9.81
N GLN A 121 19.22 22.51 -8.92
CA GLN A 121 19.83 23.66 -8.25
C GLN A 121 20.69 23.26 -7.04
N GLY A 122 20.85 21.96 -6.78
CA GLY A 122 21.64 21.43 -5.66
C GLY A 122 20.86 21.32 -4.36
N ASN A 123 19.56 21.40 -4.38
CA ASN A 123 18.68 21.19 -3.24
C ASN A 123 18.30 19.70 -3.12
N VAL A 124 18.04 19.25 -1.90
CA VAL A 124 17.36 17.97 -1.63
C VAL A 124 15.90 18.33 -1.35
N TYR A 125 15.01 17.70 -2.06
CA TYR A 125 13.60 17.98 -2.02
C TYR A 125 12.76 16.70 -1.88
N VAL A 126 11.72 16.77 -1.06
CA VAL A 126 10.69 15.73 -1.05
C VAL A 126 9.66 16.08 -2.12
N GLY A 127 9.81 15.42 -3.27
CA GLY A 127 9.00 15.70 -4.45
C GLY A 127 7.66 14.98 -4.38
N VAL A 128 6.65 15.67 -4.88
CA VAL A 128 5.31 15.12 -5.12
C VAL A 128 4.86 15.58 -6.49
N ASP A 129 4.28 14.69 -7.28
CA ASP A 129 3.65 15.13 -8.52
C ASP A 129 2.50 16.08 -8.19
N PRO A 130 2.22 17.08 -9.05
CA PRO A 130 0.92 17.70 -9.05
C PRO A 130 -0.13 16.58 -9.10
N LEU A 131 -1.30 16.83 -8.53
CA LEU A 131 -2.40 15.85 -8.61
C LEU A 131 -2.46 15.31 -10.02
N PRO A 132 -2.50 13.96 -10.17
CA PRO A 132 -2.59 13.40 -11.51
C PRO A 132 -3.77 14.03 -12.22
N SER A 133 -3.56 14.37 -13.48
CA SER A 133 -4.58 14.99 -14.32
C SER A 133 -5.75 14.07 -14.66
N ILE A 134 -6.08 13.13 -13.77
CA ILE A 134 -7.36 12.41 -13.83
C ILE A 134 -8.55 13.37 -13.82
N HIS A 135 -8.34 14.57 -13.26
CA HIS A 135 -9.30 15.69 -13.32
C HIS A 135 -8.89 16.78 -14.31
N GLY A 136 -7.71 16.70 -14.91
CA GLY A 136 -7.28 17.59 -15.97
C GLY A 136 -7.87 17.18 -17.31
N GLU A 137 -8.80 17.98 -17.82
CA GLU A 137 -9.45 17.84 -19.12
C GLU A 137 -10.20 16.50 -19.27
N ALA A 138 -11.41 16.41 -18.66
CA ALA A 138 -12.49 15.50 -19.02
C ALA A 138 -12.06 14.15 -19.67
N GLN A 139 -11.15 13.44 -19.05
CA GLN A 139 -11.04 12.02 -19.30
C GLN A 139 -12.25 11.40 -18.61
N GLY A 140 -13.11 10.77 -19.39
CA GLY A 140 -14.21 9.99 -18.86
C GLY A 140 -13.74 8.91 -17.89
N PRO A 141 -14.64 8.12 -17.31
CA PRO A 141 -14.25 7.03 -16.43
C PRO A 141 -13.20 6.17 -17.14
N LEU A 142 -12.16 5.74 -16.39
CA LEU A 142 -11.16 4.82 -16.89
C LEU A 142 -11.84 3.52 -17.32
N GLU A 143 -11.93 3.30 -18.63
CA GLU A 143 -12.67 2.16 -19.20
C GLU A 143 -11.78 0.93 -19.33
N HIS A 144 -10.46 1.12 -19.48
CA HIS A 144 -9.53 0.05 -19.74
C HIS A 144 -8.44 -0.03 -18.68
N GLU A 145 -8.07 -1.25 -18.33
CA GLU A 145 -7.05 -1.56 -17.34
C GLU A 145 -5.65 -1.03 -17.74
N GLU A 146 -5.35 -1.00 -19.02
CA GLU A 146 -4.10 -0.47 -19.57
C GLU A 146 -3.91 1.04 -19.39
N ASP A 147 -4.97 1.77 -19.09
CA ASP A 147 -4.94 3.22 -18.83
C ASP A 147 -4.63 3.56 -17.35
N VAL A 148 -4.51 2.54 -16.50
CA VAL A 148 -4.26 2.70 -15.07
C VAL A 148 -2.76 2.66 -14.78
N HIS A 149 -2.20 3.77 -14.32
CA HIS A 149 -0.76 3.96 -14.13
C HIS A 149 -0.35 4.38 -12.72
N ASN A 150 -1.29 4.46 -11.78
CA ASN A 150 -1.00 4.83 -10.39
C ASN A 150 -2.12 4.42 -9.43
N VAL A 151 -1.87 4.57 -8.13
CA VAL A 151 -2.78 4.16 -7.05
C VAL A 151 -4.15 4.89 -7.10
N VAL A 152 -4.18 6.17 -7.48
CA VAL A 152 -5.43 6.95 -7.57
C VAL A 152 -6.31 6.40 -8.68
N GLN A 153 -5.75 6.25 -9.88
CA GLN A 153 -6.45 5.66 -11.02
C GLN A 153 -6.86 4.21 -10.73
N GLY A 154 -6.01 3.44 -10.04
CA GLY A 154 -6.33 2.07 -9.62
C GLY A 154 -7.54 1.99 -8.71
N ILE A 155 -7.67 2.90 -7.74
CA ILE A 155 -8.85 2.99 -6.86
C ILE A 155 -10.11 3.30 -7.67
N GLU A 156 -10.07 4.30 -8.55
CA GLU A 156 -11.21 4.73 -9.35
C GLU A 156 -11.65 3.64 -10.33
N TYR A 157 -10.70 3.03 -11.06
CA TYR A 157 -10.97 1.94 -11.98
C TYR A 157 -11.66 0.75 -11.29
N ASN A 158 -11.09 0.27 -10.18
CA ASN A 158 -11.65 -0.91 -9.49
C ASN A 158 -13.00 -0.60 -8.82
N ALA A 159 -13.21 0.61 -8.32
CA ALA A 159 -14.52 1.04 -7.85
C ALA A 159 -15.55 1.04 -9.00
N GLY A 160 -15.17 1.56 -10.17
CA GLY A 160 -15.99 1.55 -11.37
C GLY A 160 -16.36 0.13 -11.85
N VAL A 161 -15.40 -0.81 -11.86
CA VAL A 161 -15.65 -2.23 -12.17
C VAL A 161 -16.65 -2.85 -11.20
N LEU A 162 -16.56 -2.54 -9.92
CA LEU A 162 -17.47 -3.05 -8.88
C LEU A 162 -18.87 -2.45 -9.00
N GLU A 163 -19.01 -1.19 -9.38
CA GLU A 163 -20.28 -0.49 -9.55
C GLU A 163 -20.98 -0.84 -10.87
N ASN A 164 -20.22 -1.27 -11.89
CA ASN A 164 -20.77 -1.57 -13.20
C ASN A 164 -21.50 -2.94 -13.22
N PRO A 165 -22.85 -2.97 -13.42
CA PRO A 165 -23.59 -4.23 -13.46
C PRO A 165 -23.22 -5.12 -14.66
N ALA A 166 -22.59 -4.58 -15.71
CA ALA A 166 -22.15 -5.33 -16.87
C ALA A 166 -20.80 -6.04 -16.64
N SER A 167 -20.07 -5.70 -15.57
CA SER A 167 -18.80 -6.36 -15.24
C SER A 167 -19.04 -7.83 -14.88
N SER A 168 -18.14 -8.70 -15.38
CA SER A 168 -18.23 -10.13 -15.07
C SER A 168 -18.04 -10.38 -13.56
N PRO A 169 -18.67 -11.45 -13.01
CA PRO A 169 -18.46 -11.80 -11.59
C PRO A 169 -16.99 -11.98 -11.22
N ALA A 170 -16.18 -12.56 -12.11
CA ALA A 170 -14.75 -12.73 -11.90
C ALA A 170 -14.00 -11.39 -11.85
N ALA A 171 -14.29 -10.46 -12.78
CA ALA A 171 -13.70 -9.14 -12.78
C ALA A 171 -14.05 -8.35 -11.51
N ARG A 172 -15.31 -8.43 -11.05
CA ARG A 172 -15.71 -7.78 -9.80
C ARG A 172 -15.00 -8.36 -8.57
N ALA A 173 -14.74 -9.66 -8.54
CA ALA A 173 -14.01 -10.29 -7.45
C ALA A 173 -12.53 -9.86 -7.40
N VAL A 174 -11.87 -9.78 -8.56
CA VAL A 174 -10.50 -9.26 -8.66
C VAL A 174 -10.46 -7.78 -8.30
N ALA A 175 -11.41 -6.98 -8.81
CA ALA A 175 -11.51 -5.56 -8.50
C ALA A 175 -11.75 -5.30 -7.00
N LEU A 176 -12.47 -6.18 -6.30
CA LEU A 176 -12.64 -6.10 -4.86
C LEU A 176 -11.29 -6.23 -4.14
N CYS A 177 -10.46 -7.21 -4.53
CA CYS A 177 -9.13 -7.38 -3.94
C CYS A 177 -8.26 -6.14 -4.15
N TRP A 178 -8.23 -5.62 -5.38
CA TRP A 178 -7.48 -4.40 -5.70
C TRP A 178 -7.99 -3.18 -4.95
N LEU A 179 -9.30 -2.95 -4.87
CA LEU A 179 -9.85 -1.81 -4.12
C LEU A 179 -9.47 -1.86 -2.64
N LEU A 180 -9.60 -3.04 -2.00
CA LEU A 180 -9.22 -3.23 -0.61
C LEU A 180 -7.75 -2.92 -0.36
N HIS A 181 -6.88 -3.31 -1.27
CA HIS A 181 -5.44 -3.12 -1.20
C HIS A 181 -5.04 -1.65 -1.41
N LEU A 182 -5.46 -1.08 -2.55
CA LEU A 182 -5.04 0.26 -2.97
C LEU A 182 -5.53 1.38 -2.05
N VAL A 183 -6.71 1.22 -1.43
CA VAL A 183 -7.14 2.13 -0.37
C VAL A 183 -6.20 2.05 0.84
N GLY A 184 -5.63 0.89 1.13
CA GLY A 184 -4.52 0.77 2.09
C GLY A 184 -3.30 1.53 1.62
N ASP A 185 -2.84 1.28 0.40
CA ASP A 185 -1.60 1.82 -0.17
C ASP A 185 -1.57 3.35 -0.21
N ILE A 186 -2.65 4.00 -0.66
CA ILE A 186 -2.69 5.47 -0.73
C ILE A 186 -2.57 6.14 0.65
N HIS A 187 -2.79 5.37 1.74
CA HIS A 187 -2.62 5.86 3.11
C HIS A 187 -1.19 5.61 3.64
N GLN A 188 -0.32 4.93 2.89
CA GLN A 188 1.11 4.81 3.21
C GLN A 188 1.84 6.03 2.65
N PRO A 189 2.45 6.87 3.50
CA PRO A 189 3.06 8.12 3.04
C PRO A 189 4.08 7.95 1.91
N LEU A 190 4.90 6.91 1.95
CA LEU A 190 5.94 6.65 0.97
C LEU A 190 5.43 6.05 -0.36
N HIS A 191 4.13 5.72 -0.46
CA HIS A 191 3.47 5.38 -1.72
C HIS A 191 3.00 6.60 -2.51
N THR A 192 3.19 7.82 -1.98
CA THR A 192 2.58 9.03 -2.53
C THR A 192 3.60 10.06 -3.03
N GLY A 193 4.89 9.74 -3.00
CA GLY A 193 5.95 10.61 -3.48
C GLY A 193 7.35 10.07 -3.19
N ALA A 194 8.38 10.83 -3.52
CA ALA A 194 9.76 10.44 -3.40
C ALA A 194 10.67 11.61 -3.00
N LEU A 195 11.83 11.30 -2.42
CA LEU A 195 12.91 12.27 -2.23
C LEU A 195 13.72 12.38 -3.52
N VAL A 196 13.90 13.59 -4.01
CA VAL A 196 14.65 13.90 -5.23
C VAL A 196 15.95 14.62 -4.88
N SER A 197 17.04 14.22 -5.50
CA SER A 197 18.32 14.94 -5.47
C SER A 197 19.06 14.77 -6.80
N SER A 198 19.79 15.77 -7.25
CA SER A 198 20.36 15.77 -8.58
C SER A 198 21.44 14.69 -8.81
N GLY A 199 22.16 14.33 -7.76
CA GLY A 199 23.29 13.40 -7.85
C GLY A 199 23.00 11.98 -7.40
N LEU A 200 22.15 11.79 -6.38
CA LEU A 200 21.85 10.46 -5.84
C LEU A 200 20.50 9.92 -6.34
N PHE A 201 19.51 10.77 -6.44
CA PHE A 201 18.13 10.36 -6.77
C PHE A 201 17.51 11.29 -7.80
N PRO A 202 18.05 11.39 -9.03
CA PRO A 202 17.53 12.29 -10.06
C PRO A 202 16.12 11.89 -10.54
N GLU A 203 15.76 10.61 -10.42
CA GLU A 203 14.43 10.06 -10.72
C GLU A 203 13.58 9.78 -9.46
N GLY A 204 14.03 10.30 -8.30
CA GLY A 204 13.45 9.97 -7.00
C GLY A 204 14.08 8.74 -6.34
N ASP A 205 13.97 8.66 -5.03
CA ASP A 205 14.48 7.55 -4.22
C ASP A 205 13.53 6.35 -4.16
N ARG A 206 12.52 6.34 -5.00
CA ARG A 206 11.46 5.33 -5.07
C ARG A 206 10.73 5.18 -3.72
N GLY A 207 10.21 6.30 -3.22
CA GLY A 207 9.47 6.33 -1.98
C GLY A 207 10.26 5.79 -0.79
N GLY A 208 11.50 6.24 -0.57
CA GLY A 208 12.32 5.83 0.56
C GLY A 208 13.08 4.51 0.39
N ASN A 209 12.92 3.80 -0.74
CA ASN A 209 13.70 2.58 -0.99
C ASN A 209 15.20 2.85 -1.13
N GLY A 210 15.57 4.06 -1.57
CA GLY A 210 16.95 4.50 -1.66
C GLY A 210 17.59 4.92 -0.32
N ILE A 211 16.85 4.98 0.76
CA ILE A 211 17.32 5.43 2.08
C ILE A 211 17.56 4.22 2.99
N PRO A 212 18.82 3.84 3.23
CA PRO A 212 19.13 2.66 4.04
C PRO A 212 18.86 2.90 5.53
N THR A 213 18.19 1.96 6.18
CA THR A 213 17.95 1.96 7.63
C THR A 213 18.50 0.68 8.25
N ARG A 214 18.56 0.60 9.59
CA ARG A 214 18.92 -0.65 10.30
C ARG A 214 17.92 -1.79 10.05
N PHE A 215 16.72 -1.48 9.56
CA PHE A 215 15.65 -2.43 9.29
C PHE A 215 15.51 -2.76 7.79
N GLY A 216 16.48 -2.37 6.97
CA GLY A 216 16.48 -2.52 5.52
C GLY A 216 16.54 -1.16 4.83
N ASN A 217 15.41 -0.60 4.47
CA ASN A 217 15.31 0.76 3.95
C ASN A 217 14.13 1.51 4.61
N LEU A 218 14.01 2.80 4.34
CA LEU A 218 12.97 3.64 4.95
C LEU A 218 11.57 3.17 4.56
N HIS A 219 11.36 2.80 3.29
CA HIS A 219 10.09 2.27 2.80
C HIS A 219 9.65 1.01 3.57
N SER A 220 10.50 -0.02 3.57
CA SER A 220 10.19 -1.28 4.27
C SER A 220 10.06 -1.12 5.79
N THR A 221 10.68 -0.09 6.37
CA THR A 221 10.51 0.26 7.78
C THR A 221 9.10 0.78 8.04
N TRP A 222 8.60 1.66 7.18
CA TRP A 222 7.22 2.18 7.25
C TRP A 222 6.18 1.09 6.97
N ASP A 223 6.39 0.26 5.94
CA ASP A 223 5.49 -0.85 5.63
C ASP A 223 5.28 -1.79 6.82
N GLY A 224 6.34 -2.03 7.57
CA GLY A 224 6.33 -2.90 8.75
C GLY A 224 6.00 -2.21 10.07
N ALA A 225 5.54 -0.96 10.07
CA ALA A 225 5.35 -0.17 11.30
C ALA A 225 4.47 -0.84 12.37
N LEU A 226 3.48 -1.61 11.95
CA LEU A 226 2.55 -2.31 12.86
C LEU A 226 2.81 -3.83 12.98
N ARG A 227 3.81 -4.38 12.29
CA ARG A 227 4.08 -5.82 12.22
C ARG A 227 4.20 -6.50 13.59
N ASN A 228 4.82 -5.84 14.53
CA ASN A 228 5.10 -6.38 15.87
C ASN A 228 4.10 -5.92 16.93
N GLN A 229 3.02 -5.23 16.53
CA GLN A 229 1.98 -4.80 17.46
C GLN A 229 1.01 -5.94 17.75
N PRO A 230 0.47 -6.01 18.98
CA PRO A 230 -0.61 -6.95 19.29
C PRO A 230 -1.83 -6.66 18.41
N PHE A 231 -2.09 -7.54 17.44
CA PHE A 231 -3.06 -7.33 16.37
C PHE A 231 -4.46 -6.98 16.88
N ASP A 232 -4.99 -7.76 17.83
CA ASP A 232 -6.35 -7.55 18.37
C ASP A 232 -6.46 -6.26 19.18
N ASP A 233 -5.39 -5.87 19.89
CA ASP A 233 -5.36 -4.62 20.64
C ASP A 233 -5.36 -3.41 19.69
N THR A 234 -4.55 -3.47 18.65
CA THR A 234 -4.48 -2.45 17.61
C THR A 234 -5.83 -2.31 16.90
N LEU A 235 -6.44 -3.41 16.50
CA LEU A 235 -7.77 -3.40 15.88
C LEU A 235 -8.85 -2.80 16.82
N ARG A 236 -8.80 -3.12 18.12
CA ARG A 236 -9.73 -2.53 19.09
C ARG A 236 -9.58 -1.02 19.21
N ARG A 237 -8.34 -0.49 19.22
CA ARG A 237 -8.08 0.95 19.25
C ARG A 237 -8.64 1.64 18.02
N MET A 238 -8.33 1.09 16.81
CA MET A 238 -8.83 1.61 15.54
C MET A 238 -10.36 1.63 15.47
N ASN A 239 -11.02 0.55 15.87
CA ASN A 239 -12.48 0.48 15.92
C ASN A 239 -13.10 1.45 16.95
N SER A 240 -12.40 1.75 18.04
CA SER A 240 -12.83 2.76 19.00
C SER A 240 -12.78 4.17 18.39
N ALA A 241 -11.73 4.49 17.66
CA ALA A 241 -11.59 5.75 16.94
C ALA A 241 -12.70 5.91 15.89
N LEU A 242 -12.96 4.88 15.07
CA LEU A 242 -14.03 4.88 14.09
C LEU A 242 -15.41 5.18 14.71
N ARG A 243 -15.74 4.55 15.84
CA ARG A 243 -17.03 4.79 16.54
C ARG A 243 -17.20 6.21 17.05
N GLN A 244 -16.10 6.94 17.28
CA GLN A 244 -16.12 8.34 17.72
C GLN A 244 -16.20 9.33 16.55
N THR A 245 -15.98 8.87 15.33
CA THR A 245 -16.00 9.70 14.13
C THR A 245 -17.38 9.63 13.47
N SER A 246 -17.99 10.79 13.22
CA SER A 246 -19.25 10.84 12.45
C SER A 246 -18.99 10.55 10.97
N PRO A 247 -19.68 9.58 10.35
CA PRO A 247 -19.44 9.21 8.95
C PRO A 247 -19.56 10.38 7.96
N GLY A 248 -20.37 11.38 8.24
CA GLY A 248 -20.51 12.57 7.40
C GLY A 248 -19.35 13.58 7.49
N MET A 249 -18.40 13.37 8.40
CA MET A 249 -17.19 14.19 8.53
C MET A 249 -15.98 13.58 7.79
N ILE A 250 -16.13 12.39 7.22
CA ILE A 250 -15.05 11.69 6.54
C ILE A 250 -15.05 12.10 5.08
N ASP A 251 -13.95 12.69 4.64
CA ASP A 251 -13.76 13.02 3.24
C ASP A 251 -13.52 11.75 2.42
N MET A 252 -14.36 11.55 1.39
CA MET A 252 -14.30 10.42 0.47
C MET A 252 -13.63 10.76 -0.85
N ASN A 253 -13.05 11.95 -0.97
CA ASN A 253 -12.27 12.33 -2.14
C ASN A 253 -10.87 11.70 -2.07
N VAL A 254 -10.51 10.91 -3.07
CA VAL A 254 -9.22 10.22 -3.17
C VAL A 254 -8.05 11.21 -3.22
N ASP A 255 -8.26 12.38 -3.82
CA ASP A 255 -7.25 13.46 -3.83
C ASP A 255 -6.94 13.96 -2.41
N THR A 256 -7.94 14.06 -1.54
CA THR A 256 -7.72 14.41 -0.13
C THR A 256 -6.88 13.34 0.57
N TRP A 257 -7.15 12.04 0.32
CA TRP A 257 -6.37 10.95 0.92
C TRP A 257 -4.90 11.01 0.50
N LEU A 258 -4.68 11.29 -0.79
CA LEU A 258 -3.36 11.48 -1.37
C LEU A 258 -2.62 12.65 -0.69
N GLN A 259 -3.28 13.82 -0.56
CA GLN A 259 -2.67 15.00 0.06
C GLN A 259 -2.33 14.78 1.55
N GLU A 260 -3.19 14.13 2.30
CA GLU A 260 -2.91 13.78 3.70
C GLU A 260 -1.65 12.92 3.83
N SER A 261 -1.50 11.89 2.97
CA SER A 261 -0.32 11.03 2.98
C SER A 261 0.95 11.78 2.56
N ARG A 262 0.86 12.66 1.57
CA ARG A 262 1.95 13.55 1.13
C ARG A 262 2.37 14.53 2.22
N GLN A 263 1.43 15.08 2.96
CA GLN A 263 1.73 15.95 4.08
C GLN A 263 2.54 15.21 5.15
N VAL A 264 2.12 14.02 5.55
CA VAL A 264 2.89 13.17 6.48
C VAL A 264 4.29 12.86 5.95
N MET A 265 4.41 12.53 4.66
CA MET A 265 5.69 12.25 4.03
C MET A 265 6.63 13.45 4.12
N GLN A 266 6.14 14.65 3.81
CA GLN A 266 6.93 15.88 3.79
C GLN A 266 7.33 16.36 5.19
N GLU A 267 6.40 16.29 6.15
CA GLU A 267 6.56 16.85 7.48
C GLU A 267 7.29 15.91 8.44
N PHE A 268 7.14 14.59 8.26
CA PHE A 268 7.65 13.63 9.24
C PHE A 268 8.59 12.58 8.65
N VAL A 269 8.26 11.94 7.50
CA VAL A 269 8.99 10.76 7.03
C VAL A 269 10.44 11.08 6.71
N TYR A 270 10.69 12.09 5.90
CA TYR A 270 12.03 12.54 5.53
C TYR A 270 12.50 13.62 6.49
N THR A 271 13.18 13.22 7.56
CA THR A 271 13.72 14.15 8.55
C THR A 271 14.78 15.08 7.95
N ASP A 272 15.04 16.19 8.63
CA ASP A 272 16.12 17.10 8.22
C ASP A 272 17.51 16.41 8.26
N GLU A 273 17.68 15.41 9.14
CA GLU A 273 18.90 14.61 9.17
C GLU A 273 19.07 13.79 7.88
N ILE A 274 18.00 13.11 7.42
CA ILE A 274 18.03 12.35 6.17
C ILE A 274 18.32 13.28 4.99
N LYS A 275 17.58 14.38 4.85
CA LYS A 275 17.78 15.38 3.78
C LYS A 275 19.20 15.95 3.77
N ALA A 276 19.73 16.31 4.95
CA ALA A 276 21.09 16.82 5.09
C ALA A 276 22.15 15.75 4.78
N ALA A 277 21.91 14.47 5.11
CA ALA A 277 22.82 13.39 4.78
C ALA A 277 22.87 13.13 3.27
N VAL A 278 21.71 13.14 2.60
CA VAL A 278 21.62 13.02 1.13
C VAL A 278 22.46 14.12 0.48
N LEU A 279 22.25 15.38 0.88
CA LEU A 279 22.99 16.53 0.35
C LEU A 279 24.53 16.42 0.62
N ARG A 280 24.93 15.96 1.81
CA ARG A 280 26.36 15.74 2.13
C ARG A 280 26.99 14.63 1.28
N SER A 281 26.27 13.50 1.13
CA SER A 281 26.74 12.34 0.35
C SER A 281 26.86 12.71 -1.14
N GLU A 282 25.91 13.44 -1.68
CA GLU A 282 25.94 13.96 -3.05
C GLU A 282 27.18 14.84 -3.29
N ARG A 283 27.41 15.86 -2.44
CA ARG A 283 28.56 16.77 -2.55
C ARG A 283 29.90 16.05 -2.41
N ARG A 284 29.96 15.01 -1.57
CA ARG A 284 31.17 14.22 -1.34
C ARG A 284 31.33 13.06 -2.30
N ARG A 285 30.31 12.76 -3.10
CA ARG A 285 30.23 11.58 -3.97
C ARG A 285 30.45 10.27 -3.19
N THR A 286 29.81 10.15 -2.04
CA THR A 286 29.85 8.98 -1.16
C THR A 286 28.47 8.32 -1.06
N SER A 287 28.44 7.06 -0.67
CA SER A 287 27.19 6.38 -0.31
C SER A 287 26.52 7.04 0.91
N LEU A 288 25.20 6.84 1.03
CA LEU A 288 24.47 7.25 2.23
C LEU A 288 24.88 6.42 3.45
N PRO A 289 24.88 7.01 4.64
CA PRO A 289 24.97 6.25 5.88
C PRO A 289 23.70 5.41 6.09
N THR A 290 23.82 4.32 6.85
CA THR A 290 22.65 3.60 7.35
C THR A 290 22.05 4.37 8.53
N PHE A 291 20.79 4.77 8.43
CA PHE A 291 20.09 5.53 9.47
C PHE A 291 19.63 4.61 10.61
N ALA A 292 19.85 5.03 11.83
CA ALA A 292 19.47 4.28 13.02
C ALA A 292 17.96 4.35 13.28
N LEU A 293 17.32 5.48 13.03
CA LEU A 293 15.96 5.84 13.43
C LEU A 293 15.76 5.58 14.92
N ASP A 294 15.73 6.62 15.73
CA ASP A 294 15.60 6.51 17.18
C ASP A 294 14.20 6.06 17.63
N ASP A 295 14.07 5.78 18.92
CA ASP A 295 12.83 5.28 19.50
C ASP A 295 11.68 6.31 19.39
N ASP A 296 11.97 7.59 19.43
CA ASP A 296 10.99 8.67 19.29
C ASP A 296 10.44 8.72 17.85
N TYR A 297 11.32 8.59 16.85
CA TYR A 297 10.90 8.46 15.45
C TYR A 297 10.03 7.21 15.25
N LEU A 298 10.50 6.06 15.72
CA LEU A 298 9.79 4.79 15.55
C LEU A 298 8.43 4.79 16.26
N GLY A 299 8.34 5.36 17.46
CA GLY A 299 7.09 5.50 18.20
C GLY A 299 6.08 6.41 17.50
N THR A 300 6.56 7.55 16.96
CA THR A 300 5.71 8.49 16.21
C THR A 300 5.27 7.88 14.86
N MET A 301 6.19 7.24 14.13
CA MET A 301 5.87 6.48 12.91
C MET A 301 4.74 5.47 13.15
N GLN A 302 4.81 4.74 14.25
CA GLN A 302 3.83 3.75 14.63
C GLN A 302 2.45 4.35 14.91
N ALA A 303 2.41 5.47 15.65
CA ALA A 303 1.16 6.20 15.94
C ALA A 303 0.52 6.76 14.66
N ILE A 304 1.32 7.35 13.78
CA ILE A 304 0.88 7.84 12.46
C ILE A 304 0.35 6.67 11.62
N SER A 305 1.06 5.55 11.56
CA SER A 305 0.64 4.38 10.79
C SER A 305 -0.69 3.80 11.30
N GLU A 306 -0.88 3.72 12.62
CA GLU A 306 -2.16 3.29 13.21
C GLU A 306 -3.30 4.23 12.80
N ASP A 307 -3.09 5.54 12.82
CA ASP A 307 -4.06 6.55 12.38
C ASP A 307 -4.38 6.42 10.87
N ARG A 308 -3.35 6.34 10.02
CA ARG A 308 -3.52 6.21 8.57
C ARG A 308 -4.27 4.94 8.17
N ILE A 309 -3.97 3.80 8.79
CA ILE A 309 -4.66 2.53 8.55
C ILE A 309 -6.11 2.57 9.06
N SER A 310 -6.35 3.24 10.19
CA SER A 310 -7.72 3.47 10.69
C SER A 310 -8.55 4.29 9.71
N HIS A 311 -7.98 5.35 9.13
CA HIS A 311 -8.62 6.13 8.06
C HIS A 311 -8.88 5.29 6.81
N ALA A 312 -7.90 4.48 6.37
CA ALA A 312 -8.08 3.56 5.25
C ALA A 312 -9.26 2.61 5.47
N GLY A 313 -9.33 1.96 6.63
CA GLY A 313 -10.43 1.04 6.96
C GLY A 313 -11.79 1.72 7.02
N THR A 314 -11.85 2.96 7.53
CA THR A 314 -13.08 3.75 7.57
C THR A 314 -13.56 4.14 6.17
N ARG A 315 -12.64 4.57 5.31
CA ARG A 315 -12.91 4.93 3.92
C ARG A 315 -13.31 3.70 3.09
N LEU A 316 -12.67 2.56 3.33
CA LEU A 316 -13.11 1.27 2.77
C LEU A 316 -14.55 0.93 3.16
N TYR A 317 -14.89 1.03 4.45
CA TYR A 317 -16.26 0.80 4.90
C TYR A 317 -17.28 1.66 4.14
N LEU A 318 -17.00 2.97 4.00
CA LEU A 318 -17.92 3.89 3.32
C LEU A 318 -18.01 3.62 1.82
N ALA A 319 -16.88 3.33 1.15
CA ALA A 319 -16.81 2.97 -0.26
C ALA A 319 -17.60 1.67 -0.53
N LEU A 320 -17.33 0.61 0.23
CA LEU A 320 -18.00 -0.67 0.09
C LEU A 320 -19.50 -0.56 0.37
N ARG A 321 -19.90 0.21 1.39
CA ARG A 321 -21.33 0.46 1.66
C ARG A 321 -22.02 1.15 0.49
N ARG A 322 -21.37 2.13 -0.15
CA ARG A 322 -21.90 2.81 -1.35
C ARG A 322 -22.08 1.82 -2.49
N ILE A 323 -21.02 1.08 -2.84
CA ILE A 323 -21.00 0.09 -3.92
C ILE A 323 -22.09 -0.98 -3.72
N LEU A 324 -22.23 -1.50 -2.49
CA LEU A 324 -23.17 -2.57 -2.17
C LEU A 324 -24.63 -2.10 -2.11
N ASN A 325 -24.89 -0.82 -1.93
CA ASN A 325 -26.26 -0.24 -1.95
C ASN A 325 -26.68 0.22 -3.34
N THR A 326 -25.77 0.22 -4.32
CA THR A 326 -26.15 0.45 -5.72
C THR A 326 -26.95 -0.75 -6.23
N PRO A 327 -28.12 -0.53 -6.86
CA PRO A 327 -29.03 -1.59 -7.26
C PRO A 327 -28.48 -2.52 -8.34
#